data_e4d496d8ced6a83e949ffb44722b62be
#
_entry.id   e4d496d8ced6a83e949ffb44722b62be
#
_cell.length_a   1.000
_cell.length_b   1.000
_cell.length_c   1.000
_cell.angle_alpha   90.00
_cell.angle_beta   90.00
_cell.angle_gamma   90.00
#
_symmetry.space_group_name_H-M   'P 1'
#
loop_
_entity.id
_entity.type
_entity.pdbx_description
1 polymer ?
#
loop_
_entity_poly.entity_id
_entity_poly.type
_entity_poly.pdbx_seq_one_letter_code
_entity_poly.pdbx_strand_id
1 'polypeptide(L)'
;MAAEIFKTLVSFPLFIGMGREELETIVAKTKLSFHTMREGEVIVDTTTRSGMLVMLTDGTAVATSYSDDKAYWVEEDINGPVLVQPEYVFGLAQRFSQLWKAKTTCHLITLDKQEILKLSDNSLIFRLNLLNLLSTQVQKRQALFWRVAPHSDEEFLRRFFLVHSIRPAGRKVLHIKLTRIEKELNIDRRRLSAVLRQWERANLVIWTRGCIFIPALEKIINR
;
A
#
# COMPACT_ATOMS: atom_id res chain seq x y z
N MET A 1 13.25 -18.47 -18.48
CA MET A 1 13.48 -18.16 -17.05
C MET A 1 14.21 -16.83 -16.84
N ALA A 2 15.48 -16.63 -17.26
CA ALA A 2 16.18 -15.35 -17.06
C ALA A 2 15.47 -14.13 -17.71
N ALA A 3 14.96 -14.25 -18.93
CA ALA A 3 14.23 -13.17 -19.62
C ALA A 3 12.92 -12.79 -18.93
N GLU A 4 12.28 -13.70 -18.23
CA GLU A 4 11.03 -13.50 -17.52
C GLU A 4 11.28 -12.79 -16.18
N ILE A 5 12.34 -13.20 -15.45
CA ILE A 5 12.77 -12.51 -14.21
C ILE A 5 13.18 -11.08 -14.53
N PHE A 6 13.87 -10.85 -15.66
CA PHE A 6 14.22 -9.51 -16.12
C PHE A 6 12.98 -8.61 -16.27
N LYS A 7 11.97 -9.07 -17.04
CA LYS A 7 10.71 -8.31 -17.22
C LYS A 7 10.02 -8.01 -15.88
N THR A 8 10.06 -8.97 -14.98
CA THR A 8 9.47 -8.83 -13.66
C THR A 8 10.21 -7.78 -12.83
N LEU A 9 11.54 -7.83 -12.77
CA LEU A 9 12.32 -6.87 -11.97
C LEU A 9 12.20 -5.43 -12.49
N VAL A 10 12.23 -5.23 -13.81
CA VAL A 10 12.10 -3.88 -14.42
C VAL A 10 10.75 -3.21 -14.10
N SER A 11 9.73 -4.00 -13.78
CA SER A 11 8.42 -3.44 -13.37
C SER A 11 8.44 -2.78 -11.99
N PHE A 12 9.48 -3.00 -11.19
CA PHE A 12 9.61 -2.39 -9.87
C PHE A 12 10.47 -1.11 -9.91
N PRO A 13 10.08 -0.08 -9.14
CA PRO A 13 10.81 1.20 -9.11
C PRO A 13 12.30 1.07 -8.80
N LEU A 14 12.69 0.05 -8.05
CA LEU A 14 14.07 -0.19 -7.62
C LEU A 14 15.02 -0.52 -8.79
N PHE A 15 14.52 -1.05 -9.89
CA PHE A 15 15.30 -1.54 -11.02
C PHE A 15 15.13 -0.70 -12.29
N ILE A 16 14.36 0.40 -12.20
CA ILE A 16 14.17 1.31 -13.34
C ILE A 16 15.51 1.95 -13.74
N GLY A 17 15.79 1.94 -15.05
CA GLY A 17 17.01 2.51 -15.61
C GLY A 17 18.21 1.59 -15.62
N MET A 18 18.09 0.35 -15.11
CA MET A 18 19.14 -0.64 -15.22
C MET A 18 19.16 -1.29 -16.60
N GLY A 19 20.37 -1.48 -17.13
CA GLY A 19 20.59 -2.25 -18.35
C GLY A 19 20.38 -3.75 -18.13
N ARG A 20 20.19 -4.47 -19.24
CA ARG A 20 19.99 -5.93 -19.21
C ARG A 20 21.15 -6.67 -18.58
N GLU A 21 22.38 -6.35 -18.96
CA GLU A 21 23.59 -6.99 -18.43
C GLU A 21 23.76 -6.76 -16.91
N GLU A 22 23.42 -5.55 -16.43
CA GLU A 22 23.46 -5.24 -15.01
C GLU A 22 22.43 -6.07 -14.23
N LEU A 23 21.21 -6.19 -14.73
CA LEU A 23 20.17 -7.01 -14.13
C LEU A 23 20.49 -8.51 -14.17
N GLU A 24 21.06 -9.02 -15.26
CA GLU A 24 21.54 -10.41 -15.34
C GLU A 24 22.63 -10.66 -14.28
N THR A 25 23.55 -9.69 -14.09
CA THR A 25 24.56 -9.76 -13.04
C THR A 25 23.95 -9.76 -11.65
N ILE A 26 22.94 -8.90 -11.40
CA ILE A 26 22.21 -8.85 -10.14
C ILE A 26 21.54 -10.19 -9.85
N VAL A 27 20.78 -10.72 -10.80
CA VAL A 27 20.08 -12.02 -10.65
C VAL A 27 21.07 -13.15 -10.36
N ALA A 28 22.23 -13.16 -11.03
CA ALA A 28 23.25 -14.20 -10.84
C ALA A 28 23.97 -14.12 -9.48
N LYS A 29 24.15 -12.90 -8.92
CA LYS A 29 24.95 -12.68 -7.73
C LYS A 29 24.14 -12.40 -6.45
N THR A 30 22.84 -12.14 -6.58
CA THR A 30 21.96 -11.79 -5.46
C THR A 30 21.10 -12.99 -5.07
N LYS A 31 21.01 -13.25 -3.79
CA LYS A 31 20.14 -14.29 -3.25
C LYS A 31 18.68 -13.83 -3.26
N LEU A 32 17.99 -14.11 -4.37
CA LEU A 32 16.55 -13.91 -4.51
C LEU A 32 15.82 -15.16 -4.02
N SER A 33 14.83 -14.98 -3.15
CA SER A 33 13.95 -16.08 -2.73
C SER A 33 12.57 -15.91 -3.38
N PHE A 34 12.08 -16.99 -4.01
CA PHE A 34 10.80 -17.01 -4.73
C PHE A 34 9.78 -17.77 -3.92
N HIS A 35 8.58 -17.18 -3.78
CA HIS A 35 7.49 -17.79 -3.03
C HIS A 35 6.21 -17.74 -3.84
N THR A 36 5.39 -18.78 -3.69
CA THR A 36 4.03 -18.81 -4.21
C THR A 36 3.08 -18.92 -3.01
N MET A 37 2.19 -17.94 -2.87
CA MET A 37 1.18 -17.91 -1.82
C MET A 37 -0.17 -18.27 -2.42
N ARG A 38 -0.86 -19.22 -1.79
CA ARG A 38 -2.22 -19.59 -2.17
C ARG A 38 -3.22 -18.59 -1.61
N GLU A 39 -4.42 -18.57 -2.17
CA GLU A 39 -5.52 -17.77 -1.64
C GLU A 39 -5.72 -17.99 -0.13
N GLY A 40 -5.85 -16.90 0.63
CA GLY A 40 -6.00 -16.90 2.09
C GLY A 40 -4.69 -16.94 2.89
N GLU A 41 -3.56 -17.30 2.28
CA GLU A 41 -2.27 -17.34 2.98
C GLU A 41 -1.78 -15.93 3.33
N VAL A 42 -1.13 -15.82 4.49
CA VAL A 42 -0.56 -14.57 4.99
C VAL A 42 0.79 -14.31 4.33
N ILE A 43 0.90 -13.17 3.66
CA ILE A 43 2.15 -12.71 3.04
C ILE A 43 3.05 -12.07 4.10
N VAL A 44 2.52 -11.09 4.83
CA VAL A 44 3.15 -10.45 5.99
C VAL A 44 2.08 -10.03 6.98
N ASP A 45 2.43 -9.92 8.25
CA ASP A 45 1.57 -9.41 9.31
C ASP A 45 2.34 -8.53 10.30
N THR A 46 1.64 -7.97 11.28
CA THR A 46 2.22 -7.07 12.28
C THR A 46 3.17 -7.76 13.27
N THR A 47 3.23 -9.10 13.27
CA THR A 47 4.17 -9.90 14.06
C THR A 47 5.44 -10.23 13.27
N THR A 48 5.36 -10.18 11.93
CA THR A 48 6.46 -10.48 11.02
C THR A 48 7.55 -9.41 11.11
N ARG A 49 8.79 -9.84 11.27
CA ARG A 49 9.95 -8.94 11.19
C ARG A 49 10.12 -8.44 9.75
N SER A 50 10.33 -7.13 9.60
CA SER A 50 10.45 -6.45 8.31
C SER A 50 11.91 -6.39 7.77
N GLY A 51 12.76 -7.34 8.19
CA GLY A 51 14.17 -7.41 7.76
C GLY A 51 14.38 -7.88 6.31
N MET A 52 13.35 -7.83 5.48
CA MET A 52 13.38 -8.20 4.08
C MET A 52 12.52 -7.26 3.23
N LEU A 53 12.90 -7.08 1.99
CA LEU A 53 12.07 -6.47 0.96
C LEU A 53 11.17 -7.54 0.36
N VAL A 54 9.87 -7.29 0.33
CA VAL A 54 8.87 -8.20 -0.24
C VAL A 54 8.30 -7.56 -1.51
N MET A 55 8.46 -8.23 -2.64
CA MET A 55 7.96 -7.82 -3.95
C MET A 55 6.83 -8.76 -4.37
N LEU A 56 5.59 -8.28 -4.40
CA LEU A 56 4.47 -8.98 -5.02
C LEU A 56 4.59 -8.78 -6.53
N THR A 57 4.95 -9.83 -7.26
CA THR A 57 5.22 -9.78 -8.70
C THR A 57 3.95 -9.96 -9.52
N ASP A 58 3.07 -10.84 -9.07
CA ASP A 58 1.80 -11.16 -9.71
C ASP A 58 0.76 -11.59 -8.68
N GLY A 59 -0.52 -11.47 -9.05
CA GLY A 59 -1.65 -11.77 -8.21
C GLY A 59 -2.22 -10.55 -7.50
N THR A 60 -3.27 -10.79 -6.71
CA THR A 60 -3.97 -9.77 -5.91
C THR A 60 -3.85 -10.13 -4.43
N ALA A 61 -3.42 -9.19 -3.62
CA ALA A 61 -3.44 -9.28 -2.17
C ALA A 61 -4.46 -8.33 -1.55
N VAL A 62 -4.99 -8.67 -0.38
CA VAL A 62 -5.74 -7.76 0.48
C VAL A 62 -4.78 -7.24 1.54
N ALA A 63 -4.60 -5.92 1.56
CA ALA A 63 -3.87 -5.23 2.61
C ALA A 63 -4.85 -4.66 3.64
N THR A 64 -4.66 -5.00 4.91
CA THR A 64 -5.50 -4.53 6.02
C THR A 64 -4.70 -3.61 6.92
N SER A 65 -5.15 -2.36 7.03
CA SER A 65 -4.60 -1.34 7.93
C SER A 65 -5.52 -1.16 9.13
N TYR A 66 -4.97 -1.13 10.32
CA TYR A 66 -5.73 -0.96 11.57
C TYR A 66 -5.51 0.42 12.17
N SER A 67 -6.55 0.98 12.84
CA SER A 67 -6.35 2.10 13.75
C SER A 67 -5.51 1.69 14.96
N ASP A 68 -4.87 2.66 15.64
CA ASP A 68 -4.00 2.40 16.79
C ASP A 68 -4.74 1.66 17.92
N ASP A 69 -6.01 2.01 18.15
CA ASP A 69 -6.89 1.39 19.13
C ASP A 69 -7.63 0.14 18.59
N LYS A 70 -7.34 -0.26 17.35
CA LYS A 70 -8.00 -1.38 16.63
C LYS A 70 -9.53 -1.28 16.55
N ALA A 71 -10.08 -0.09 16.74
CA ALA A 71 -11.53 0.13 16.73
C ALA A 71 -12.13 0.12 15.31
N TYR A 72 -11.28 0.30 14.30
CA TYR A 72 -11.65 0.17 12.89
C TYR A 72 -10.45 -0.27 12.04
N TRP A 73 -10.74 -0.76 10.84
CA TRP A 73 -9.72 -1.14 9.87
C TRP A 73 -10.19 -0.89 8.44
N VAL A 74 -9.23 -0.81 7.54
CA VAL A 74 -9.46 -0.60 6.11
C VAL A 74 -8.80 -1.74 5.34
N GLU A 75 -9.56 -2.35 4.44
CA GLU A 75 -9.08 -3.38 3.52
C GLU A 75 -8.98 -2.81 2.11
N GLU A 76 -7.87 -3.10 1.45
CA GLU A 76 -7.60 -2.66 0.09
C GLU A 76 -7.16 -3.82 -0.77
N ASP A 77 -7.74 -3.94 -1.97
CA ASP A 77 -7.24 -4.87 -2.98
C ASP A 77 -6.04 -4.25 -3.69
N ILE A 78 -4.91 -4.95 -3.66
CA ILE A 78 -3.67 -4.48 -4.24
C ILE A 78 -3.13 -5.52 -5.22
N ASN A 79 -3.03 -5.12 -6.49
CA ASN A 79 -2.49 -5.96 -7.55
C ASN A 79 -0.97 -5.77 -7.68
N GLY A 80 -0.27 -6.86 -7.98
CA GLY A 80 1.12 -6.81 -8.42
C GLY A 80 1.26 -6.12 -9.80
N PRO A 81 2.46 -5.61 -10.13
CA PRO A 81 3.65 -5.58 -9.32
C PRO A 81 3.64 -4.47 -8.25
N VAL A 82 4.05 -4.78 -7.02
CA VAL A 82 4.12 -3.82 -5.92
C VAL A 82 5.13 -4.24 -4.84
N LEU A 83 5.75 -3.24 -4.21
CA LEU A 83 6.57 -3.43 -3.00
C LEU A 83 5.67 -3.39 -1.77
N VAL A 84 5.80 -4.39 -0.90
CA VAL A 84 5.05 -4.47 0.36
C VAL A 84 5.81 -3.71 1.42
N GLN A 85 5.31 -2.54 1.81
CA GLN A 85 5.84 -1.70 2.89
C GLN A 85 7.39 -1.58 2.90
N PRO A 86 8.03 -1.12 1.81
CA PRO A 86 9.48 -1.06 1.70
C PRO A 86 10.13 -0.13 2.74
N GLU A 87 9.38 0.82 3.31
CA GLU A 87 9.80 1.73 4.36
C GLU A 87 10.15 1.06 5.68
N TYR A 88 9.67 -0.18 5.90
CA TYR A 88 9.94 -0.93 7.14
C TYR A 88 11.18 -1.84 7.05
N VAL A 89 11.84 -1.94 5.90
CA VAL A 89 13.10 -2.70 5.75
C VAL A 89 14.21 -2.08 6.60
N PHE A 90 14.24 -0.74 6.65
CA PHE A 90 15.18 0.05 7.44
C PHE A 90 14.44 0.86 8.50
N GLY A 91 15.18 1.47 9.40
CA GLY A 91 14.63 2.28 10.48
C GLY A 91 14.51 1.50 11.80
N LEU A 92 13.95 2.17 12.80
CA LEU A 92 13.85 1.63 14.17
C LEU A 92 12.66 0.68 14.33
N ALA A 93 11.56 0.93 13.64
CA ALA A 93 10.40 0.03 13.61
C ALA A 93 10.68 -1.12 12.63
N GLN A 94 10.96 -2.31 13.16
CA GLN A 94 11.33 -3.49 12.38
C GLN A 94 10.19 -4.53 12.34
N ARG A 95 8.96 -4.07 12.18
CA ARG A 95 7.77 -4.92 11.99
C ARG A 95 6.86 -4.27 10.98
N PHE A 96 6.21 -5.07 10.16
CA PHE A 96 5.19 -4.57 9.26
C PHE A 96 4.02 -3.96 10.06
N SER A 97 3.40 -2.90 9.55
CA SER A 97 2.26 -2.23 10.20
C SER A 97 0.91 -2.74 9.72
N GLN A 98 0.90 -3.52 8.66
CA GLN A 98 -0.30 -4.02 7.99
C GLN A 98 -0.29 -5.54 7.90
N LEU A 99 -1.49 -6.13 7.82
CA LEU A 99 -1.68 -7.52 7.45
C LEU A 99 -1.91 -7.59 5.94
N TRP A 100 -1.12 -8.40 5.24
CA TRP A 100 -1.32 -8.69 3.82
C TRP A 100 -1.63 -10.16 3.64
N LYS A 101 -2.75 -10.46 2.97
CA LYS A 101 -3.17 -11.82 2.62
C LYS A 101 -3.36 -11.95 1.13
N ALA A 102 -2.98 -13.09 0.59
CA ALA A 102 -3.24 -13.43 -0.79
C ALA A 102 -4.75 -13.56 -1.03
N LYS A 103 -5.29 -12.81 -1.99
CA LYS A 103 -6.69 -12.91 -2.44
C LYS A 103 -6.84 -13.86 -3.62
N THR A 104 -5.80 -13.94 -4.43
CA THR A 104 -5.62 -14.94 -5.48
C THR A 104 -4.30 -15.64 -5.25
N THR A 105 -3.93 -16.61 -6.07
CA THR A 105 -2.52 -17.07 -6.08
C THR A 105 -1.61 -15.88 -6.33
N CYS A 106 -0.64 -15.66 -5.42
CA CYS A 106 0.33 -14.57 -5.47
C CYS A 106 1.74 -15.11 -5.64
N HIS A 107 2.52 -14.49 -6.54
CA HIS A 107 3.94 -14.77 -6.69
C HIS A 107 4.76 -13.66 -6.07
N LEU A 108 5.74 -14.02 -5.25
CA LEU A 108 6.57 -13.08 -4.51
C LEU A 108 8.04 -13.31 -4.77
N ILE A 109 8.81 -12.24 -4.75
CA ILE A 109 10.26 -12.27 -4.64
C ILE A 109 10.64 -11.55 -3.34
N THR A 110 11.51 -12.16 -2.54
CA THR A 110 12.02 -11.52 -1.31
C THR A 110 13.53 -11.36 -1.36
N LEU A 111 14.01 -10.24 -0.82
CA LEU A 111 15.42 -9.95 -0.61
C LEU A 111 15.67 -9.64 0.85
N ASP A 112 16.65 -10.29 1.43
CA ASP A 112 17.12 -9.98 2.78
C ASP A 112 17.79 -8.61 2.83
N LYS A 113 17.75 -7.96 3.99
CA LYS A 113 18.36 -6.65 4.24
C LYS A 113 19.85 -6.61 3.84
N GLN A 114 20.59 -7.68 4.07
CA GLN A 114 22.00 -7.75 3.69
C GLN A 114 22.19 -7.75 2.16
N GLU A 115 21.34 -8.45 1.43
CA GLU A 115 21.37 -8.44 -0.03
C GLU A 115 21.01 -7.05 -0.59
N ILE A 116 20.06 -6.35 0.03
CA ILE A 116 19.72 -4.97 -0.33
C ILE A 116 20.93 -4.04 -0.13
N LEU A 117 21.66 -4.18 0.98
CA LEU A 117 22.88 -3.39 1.23
C LEU A 117 23.96 -3.69 0.20
N LYS A 118 24.24 -4.97 -0.08
CA LYS A 118 25.19 -5.38 -1.12
C LYS A 118 24.81 -4.82 -2.50
N LEU A 119 23.53 -4.86 -2.87
CA LEU A 119 23.05 -4.27 -4.12
C LEU A 119 23.26 -2.77 -4.13
N SER A 120 22.99 -2.09 -3.02
CA SER A 120 23.20 -0.64 -2.89
C SER A 120 24.68 -0.25 -2.98
N ASP A 121 25.60 -1.11 -2.54
CA ASP A 121 27.04 -0.88 -2.65
C ASP A 121 27.56 -1.11 -4.07
N ASN A 122 26.99 -2.09 -4.78
CA ASN A 122 27.47 -2.53 -6.09
C ASN A 122 26.74 -1.86 -7.28
N SER A 123 25.54 -1.29 -7.09
CA SER A 123 24.77 -0.60 -8.11
C SER A 123 24.35 0.79 -7.64
N LEU A 124 24.89 1.81 -8.29
CA LEU A 124 24.50 3.20 -8.05
C LEU A 124 23.03 3.44 -8.42
N ILE A 125 22.54 2.82 -9.49
CA ILE A 125 21.16 2.96 -9.95
C ILE A 125 20.21 2.39 -8.89
N PHE A 126 20.47 1.18 -8.38
CA PHE A 126 19.67 0.58 -7.32
C PHE A 126 19.65 1.48 -6.07
N ARG A 127 20.79 1.94 -5.62
CA ARG A 127 20.93 2.82 -4.45
C ARG A 127 20.13 4.11 -4.62
N LEU A 128 20.25 4.79 -5.76
CA LEU A 128 19.48 6.01 -6.04
C LEU A 128 17.98 5.74 -6.10
N ASN A 129 17.56 4.65 -6.73
CA ASN A 129 16.16 4.26 -6.81
C ASN A 129 15.58 3.95 -5.42
N LEU A 130 16.33 3.26 -4.55
CA LEU A 130 15.92 2.99 -3.18
C LEU A 130 15.76 4.29 -2.38
N LEU A 131 16.73 5.21 -2.45
CA LEU A 131 16.66 6.51 -1.79
C LEU A 131 15.48 7.33 -2.32
N ASN A 132 15.28 7.39 -3.64
CA ASN A 132 14.16 8.09 -4.27
C ASN A 132 12.81 7.51 -3.82
N LEU A 133 12.69 6.18 -3.77
CA LEU A 133 11.48 5.50 -3.29
C LEU A 133 11.13 5.93 -1.86
N LEU A 134 12.08 5.81 -0.94
CA LEU A 134 11.87 6.14 0.47
C LEU A 134 11.62 7.64 0.68
N SER A 135 12.42 8.51 0.02
CA SER A 135 12.27 9.96 0.09
C SER A 135 10.90 10.41 -0.44
N THR A 136 10.45 9.84 -1.57
CA THR A 136 9.15 10.15 -2.15
C THR A 136 8.01 9.80 -1.20
N GLN A 137 8.11 8.68 -0.47
CA GLN A 137 7.10 8.31 0.52
C GLN A 137 7.05 9.30 1.70
N VAL A 138 8.22 9.72 2.20
CA VAL A 138 8.32 10.74 3.25
C VAL A 138 7.70 12.06 2.77
N GLN A 139 8.08 12.53 1.58
CA GLN A 139 7.53 13.77 0.99
C GLN A 139 6.02 13.73 0.83
N LYS A 140 5.48 12.62 0.33
CA LYS A 140 4.02 12.44 0.19
C LYS A 140 3.30 12.50 1.55
N ARG A 141 3.84 11.86 2.59
CA ARG A 141 3.27 11.91 3.94
C ARG A 141 3.37 13.32 4.53
N GLN A 142 4.52 13.98 4.39
CA GLN A 142 4.72 15.34 4.87
C GLN A 142 3.76 16.35 4.21
N ALA A 143 3.52 16.22 2.91
CA ALA A 143 2.58 17.08 2.18
C ALA A 143 1.14 17.02 2.74
N LEU A 144 0.74 15.95 3.45
CA LEU A 144 -0.58 15.86 4.06
C LEU A 144 -0.75 16.86 5.22
N PHE A 145 0.30 17.17 5.96
CA PHE A 145 0.25 18.10 7.11
C PHE A 145 0.06 19.55 6.69
N TRP A 146 0.45 19.91 5.46
CA TRP A 146 0.37 21.29 4.95
C TRP A 146 -0.88 21.55 4.12
N ARG A 147 -1.83 20.63 4.09
CA ARG A 147 -3.09 20.84 3.38
C ARG A 147 -3.95 21.84 4.11
N VAL A 148 -4.53 22.78 3.35
CA VAL A 148 -5.51 23.73 3.84
C VAL A 148 -6.70 22.99 4.46
N ALA A 149 -7.35 23.58 5.47
CA ALA A 149 -8.54 22.98 6.09
C ALA A 149 -9.61 22.68 5.02
N PRO A 150 -10.33 21.55 5.13
CA PRO A 150 -11.41 21.23 4.19
C PRO A 150 -12.53 22.28 4.25
N HIS A 151 -13.10 22.63 3.09
CA HIS A 151 -14.16 23.64 3.00
C HIS A 151 -15.58 23.06 3.04
N SER A 152 -15.72 21.73 2.93
CA SER A 152 -17.02 21.05 2.95
C SER A 152 -16.95 19.69 3.64
N ASP A 153 -18.11 19.18 4.09
CA ASP A 153 -18.22 17.84 4.68
C ASP A 153 -17.79 16.73 3.69
N GLU A 154 -18.08 16.95 2.42
CA GLU A 154 -17.65 16.06 1.36
C GLU A 154 -16.12 16.01 1.26
N GLU A 155 -15.44 17.14 1.36
CA GLU A 155 -13.98 17.20 1.34
C GLU A 155 -13.37 16.58 2.59
N PHE A 156 -13.95 16.79 3.78
CA PHE A 156 -13.53 16.12 5.01
C PHE A 156 -13.56 14.60 4.85
N LEU A 157 -14.68 14.05 4.37
CA LEU A 157 -14.84 12.61 4.22
C LEU A 157 -13.94 12.04 3.12
N ARG A 158 -13.74 12.79 2.02
CA ARG A 158 -12.80 12.46 0.93
C ARG A 158 -11.37 12.35 1.45
N ARG A 159 -10.93 13.33 2.24
CA ARG A 159 -9.60 13.34 2.86
C ARG A 159 -9.44 12.21 3.86
N PHE A 160 -10.47 11.92 4.66
CA PHE A 160 -10.47 10.80 5.58
C PHE A 160 -10.22 9.49 4.84
N PHE A 161 -10.92 9.21 3.75
CA PHE A 161 -10.70 8.00 2.95
C PHE A 161 -9.30 7.97 2.35
N LEU A 162 -8.81 9.09 1.84
CA LEU A 162 -7.49 9.17 1.22
C LEU A 162 -6.36 8.94 2.22
N VAL A 163 -6.44 9.52 3.41
CA VAL A 163 -5.41 9.39 4.46
C VAL A 163 -5.34 7.95 4.99
N HIS A 164 -6.49 7.27 5.06
CA HIS A 164 -6.58 5.89 5.54
C HIS A 164 -6.41 4.85 4.43
N SER A 165 -5.98 5.26 3.24
CA SER A 165 -5.73 4.39 2.09
C SER A 165 -4.25 4.31 1.75
N ILE A 166 -3.78 3.12 1.39
CA ILE A 166 -2.42 2.87 0.89
C ILE A 166 -2.24 3.50 -0.49
N ARG A 167 -3.28 3.36 -1.34
CA ARG A 167 -3.32 3.89 -2.70
C ARG A 167 -4.53 4.80 -2.90
N PRO A 168 -4.41 5.91 -3.66
CA PRO A 168 -5.52 6.82 -3.95
C PRO A 168 -6.50 6.26 -4.99
N ALA A 169 -6.47 4.97 -5.28
CA ALA A 169 -7.28 4.32 -6.31
C ALA A 169 -7.65 2.89 -5.93
N GLY A 170 -8.67 2.34 -6.60
CA GLY A 170 -9.13 0.97 -6.45
C GLY A 170 -10.11 0.77 -5.30
N ARG A 171 -10.47 -0.49 -5.10
CA ARG A 171 -11.47 -0.93 -4.12
C ARG A 171 -10.98 -0.74 -2.70
N LYS A 172 -11.88 -0.22 -1.83
CA LYS A 172 -11.66 -0.10 -0.37
C LYS A 172 -12.88 -0.63 0.38
N VAL A 173 -12.63 -1.24 1.53
CA VAL A 173 -13.68 -1.59 2.51
C VAL A 173 -13.25 -1.03 3.85
N LEU A 174 -14.00 -0.06 4.36
CA LEU A 174 -13.77 0.51 5.67
C LEU A 174 -14.73 -0.15 6.67
N HIS A 175 -14.19 -0.87 7.60
CA HIS A 175 -14.92 -1.46 8.73
C HIS A 175 -14.91 -0.46 9.89
N ILE A 176 -15.82 0.52 9.82
CA ILE A 176 -15.87 1.66 10.75
C ILE A 176 -17.32 2.04 11.05
N LYS A 177 -17.60 2.35 12.32
CA LYS A 177 -18.91 2.89 12.72
C LYS A 177 -18.97 4.38 12.39
N LEU A 178 -20.12 4.88 11.93
CA LEU A 178 -20.32 6.32 11.69
C LEU A 178 -19.98 7.17 12.91
N THR A 179 -20.33 6.70 14.11
CA THR A 179 -19.99 7.38 15.37
C THR A 179 -18.50 7.57 15.57
N ARG A 180 -17.67 6.71 14.97
CA ARG A 180 -16.21 6.89 14.98
C ARG A 180 -15.80 7.98 14.00
N ILE A 181 -16.34 7.98 12.78
CA ILE A 181 -16.08 9.04 11.79
C ILE A 181 -16.53 10.41 12.31
N GLU A 182 -17.69 10.48 12.98
CA GLU A 182 -18.16 11.69 13.64
C GLU A 182 -17.11 12.28 14.58
N LYS A 183 -16.54 11.43 15.43
CA LYS A 183 -15.49 11.83 16.37
C LYS A 183 -14.19 12.25 15.69
N GLU A 184 -13.74 11.47 14.71
CA GLU A 184 -12.48 11.73 13.99
C GLU A 184 -12.54 13.04 13.19
N LEU A 185 -13.68 13.33 12.57
CA LEU A 185 -13.87 14.50 11.71
C LEU A 185 -14.54 15.69 12.41
N ASN A 186 -15.07 15.49 13.64
CA ASN A 186 -15.89 16.48 14.34
C ASN A 186 -17.06 17.00 13.47
N ILE A 187 -17.74 16.09 12.77
CA ILE A 187 -18.87 16.39 11.89
C ILE A 187 -20.11 15.65 12.40
N ASP A 188 -21.25 16.35 12.45
CA ASP A 188 -22.52 15.78 12.88
C ASP A 188 -22.97 14.60 11.99
N ARG A 189 -23.58 13.60 12.63
CA ARG A 189 -24.05 12.39 11.97
C ARG A 189 -25.02 12.65 10.80
N ARG A 190 -25.88 13.67 10.91
CA ARG A 190 -26.83 13.99 9.84
C ARG A 190 -26.10 14.48 8.60
N ARG A 191 -25.08 15.33 8.81
CA ARG A 191 -24.23 15.87 7.72
C ARG A 191 -23.43 14.75 7.06
N LEU A 192 -22.77 13.87 7.83
CA LEU A 192 -22.07 12.70 7.29
C LEU A 192 -23.00 11.78 6.50
N SER A 193 -24.16 11.46 7.06
CA SER A 193 -25.15 10.62 6.39
C SER A 193 -25.69 11.26 5.11
N ALA A 194 -25.79 12.58 5.04
CA ALA A 194 -26.20 13.29 3.84
C ALA A 194 -25.19 13.10 2.71
N VAL A 195 -23.88 13.28 3.00
CA VAL A 195 -22.81 13.05 2.04
C VAL A 195 -22.78 11.60 1.57
N LEU A 196 -22.86 10.63 2.49
CA LEU A 196 -22.84 9.21 2.12
C LEU A 196 -24.03 8.81 1.25
N ARG A 197 -25.24 9.31 1.54
CA ARG A 197 -26.43 9.10 0.68
C ARG A 197 -26.28 9.72 -0.70
N GLN A 198 -25.68 10.92 -0.79
CA GLN A 198 -25.39 11.56 -2.08
C GLN A 198 -24.42 10.70 -2.89
N TRP A 199 -23.35 10.19 -2.28
CA TRP A 199 -22.39 9.33 -2.94
C TRP A 199 -22.96 7.95 -3.29
N GLU A 200 -23.85 7.41 -2.47
CA GLU A 200 -24.54 6.16 -2.74
C GLU A 200 -25.47 6.28 -3.97
N ARG A 201 -26.24 7.38 -4.07
CA ARG A 201 -27.06 7.68 -5.27
C ARG A 201 -26.21 7.83 -6.54
N ALA A 202 -24.98 8.26 -6.39
CA ALA A 202 -24.00 8.36 -7.48
C ALA A 202 -23.21 7.07 -7.73
N ASN A 203 -23.54 5.97 -7.04
CA ASN A 203 -22.84 4.68 -7.11
C ASN A 203 -21.34 4.76 -6.78
N LEU A 204 -20.94 5.71 -5.91
CA LEU A 204 -19.56 5.88 -5.47
C LEU A 204 -19.24 5.07 -4.22
N VAL A 205 -20.23 4.85 -3.36
CA VAL A 205 -20.13 4.07 -2.14
C VAL A 205 -21.37 3.20 -1.94
N ILE A 206 -21.20 2.12 -1.20
CA ILE A 206 -22.28 1.34 -0.60
C ILE A 206 -21.98 1.33 0.89
N TRP A 207 -22.93 1.76 1.74
CA TRP A 207 -22.67 1.81 3.16
C TRP A 207 -23.76 1.16 3.98
N THR A 208 -23.33 0.47 5.03
CA THR A 208 -24.20 -0.24 5.97
C THR A 208 -23.75 0.08 7.38
N ARG A 209 -24.41 -0.50 8.39
CA ARG A 209 -24.01 -0.33 9.78
C ARG A 209 -22.62 -0.91 10.03
N GLY A 210 -21.61 -0.04 10.16
CA GLY A 210 -20.22 -0.41 10.50
C GLY A 210 -19.35 -0.76 9.29
N CYS A 211 -19.84 -0.58 8.06
CA CYS A 211 -19.05 -0.85 6.86
C CYS A 211 -19.36 0.17 5.76
N ILE A 212 -18.30 0.68 5.13
CA ILE A 212 -18.37 1.53 3.93
C ILE A 212 -17.56 0.84 2.84
N PHE A 213 -18.21 0.45 1.77
CA PHE A 213 -17.60 -0.12 0.59
C PHE A 213 -17.45 0.95 -0.49
N ILE A 214 -16.24 1.10 -1.00
CA ILE A 214 -15.87 2.04 -2.07
C ILE A 214 -15.35 1.21 -3.24
N PRO A 215 -16.10 1.11 -4.35
CA PRO A 215 -15.66 0.33 -5.52
C PRO A 215 -14.39 0.87 -6.17
N ALA A 216 -14.27 2.20 -6.23
CA ALA A 216 -13.17 2.90 -6.92
C ALA A 216 -12.93 4.26 -6.25
N LEU A 217 -11.91 4.35 -5.39
CA LEU A 217 -11.63 5.55 -4.60
C LEU A 217 -11.28 6.76 -5.48
N GLU A 218 -10.60 6.55 -6.61
CA GLU A 218 -10.26 7.59 -7.58
C GLU A 218 -11.48 8.37 -8.10
N LYS A 219 -12.66 7.73 -8.18
CA LYS A 219 -13.90 8.41 -8.59
C LYS A 219 -14.42 9.39 -7.55
N ILE A 220 -14.06 9.20 -6.29
CA ILE A 220 -14.40 10.14 -5.19
C ILE A 220 -13.37 11.27 -5.14
N ILE A 221 -12.09 10.96 -5.37
CA ILE A 221 -10.98 11.91 -5.23
C ILE A 221 -10.99 12.95 -6.37
N ASN A 222 -11.35 12.56 -7.59
CA ASN A 222 -11.30 13.40 -8.78
C ASN A 222 -12.59 14.24 -9.00
N ARG A 223 -13.50 14.25 -8.05
CA ARG A 223 -14.66 15.14 -8.01
C ARG A 223 -14.35 16.43 -7.26
#